data_baf90406496a93b85aa1eafea4a65b8e
#
_entry.id   baf90406496a93b85aa1eafea4a65b8e
#
_cell.length_a   1.000
_cell.length_b   1.000
_cell.length_c   1.000
_cell.angle_alpha   90.00
_cell.angle_beta   90.00
_cell.angle_gamma   90.00
#
_symmetry.space_group_name_H-M   'P 1'
#
loop_
_entity.id
_entity.type
_entity.pdbx_description
1 polymer ?
#
loop_
_entity_poly.entity_id
_entity_poly.type
_entity_poly.pdbx_seq_one_letter_code
_entity_poly.pdbx_strand_id
1 'polypeptide(L)'
;MIWGDILNNPVFLSSLFVKLILIFLFVPEIQSNWFVPFIVSWINNPMTIPWDNFLYQNKGSILSFPYGPIMFIIHLPGVFLGWLVDLNLGSNYFAGFFFRLNLLIADIFLLLFFIQNFQKFLKGILIF
;
A
#
# COMPACT_ATOMS: atom_id res chain seq x y z
N MET A 1 -21.74 11.72 -9.84
CA MET A 1 -21.19 12.87 -10.54
C MET A 1 -20.12 13.62 -9.73
N ILE A 2 -20.05 13.43 -8.43
CA ILE A 2 -19.08 14.08 -7.52
C ILE A 2 -17.64 13.59 -7.77
N TRP A 3 -17.46 12.34 -8.19
CA TRP A 3 -16.16 11.72 -8.43
C TRP A 3 -15.38 12.40 -9.55
N GLY A 4 -16.08 12.76 -10.66
CA GLY A 4 -15.46 13.44 -11.80
C GLY A 4 -14.92 14.82 -11.43
N ASP A 5 -15.64 15.55 -10.58
CA ASP A 5 -15.24 16.90 -10.17
C ASP A 5 -14.00 16.86 -9.26
N ILE A 6 -13.90 15.85 -8.40
CA ILE A 6 -12.72 15.67 -7.52
C ILE A 6 -11.51 15.23 -8.33
N LEU A 7 -11.69 14.24 -9.21
CA LEU A 7 -10.60 13.70 -10.02
C LEU A 7 -10.05 14.71 -11.04
N ASN A 8 -10.85 15.70 -11.45
CA ASN A 8 -10.42 16.77 -12.33
C ASN A 8 -9.98 18.05 -11.59
N ASN A 9 -10.01 18.03 -10.26
CA ASN A 9 -9.58 19.19 -9.48
C ASN A 9 -8.06 19.37 -9.57
N PRO A 10 -7.54 20.54 -9.98
CA PRO A 10 -6.11 20.75 -10.16
C PRO A 10 -5.31 20.60 -8.87
N VAL A 11 -5.90 20.93 -7.72
CA VAL A 11 -5.26 20.76 -6.40
C VAL A 11 -5.11 19.28 -6.08
N PHE A 12 -6.16 18.47 -6.35
CA PHE A 12 -6.09 17.01 -6.17
C PHE A 12 -5.04 16.39 -7.08
N LEU A 13 -5.03 16.74 -8.37
CA LEU A 13 -4.06 16.23 -9.34
C LEU A 13 -2.61 16.60 -8.98
N SER A 14 -2.39 17.87 -8.58
CA SER A 14 -1.06 18.32 -8.13
C SER A 14 -0.60 17.56 -6.88
N SER A 15 -1.49 17.36 -5.91
CA SER A 15 -1.21 16.58 -4.70
C SER A 15 -0.89 15.12 -5.02
N LEU A 16 -1.67 14.51 -5.92
CA LEU A 16 -1.45 13.14 -6.37
C LEU A 16 -0.09 13.00 -7.08
N PHE A 17 0.26 13.95 -7.94
CA PHE A 17 1.54 13.97 -8.63
C PHE A 17 2.72 14.05 -7.65
N VAL A 18 2.64 14.95 -6.67
CA VAL A 18 3.68 15.08 -5.63
C VAL A 18 3.78 13.77 -4.82
N LYS A 19 2.65 13.17 -4.43
CA LYS A 19 2.64 11.89 -3.71
C LYS A 19 3.31 10.77 -4.52
N LEU A 20 3.04 10.69 -5.83
CA LEU A 20 3.68 9.69 -6.70
C LEU A 20 5.19 9.88 -6.79
N ILE A 21 5.66 11.12 -6.91
CA ILE A 21 7.11 11.41 -6.88
C ILE A 21 7.72 10.98 -5.54
N LEU A 22 7.08 11.32 -4.43
CA LEU A 22 7.58 10.94 -3.10
C LEU A 22 7.59 9.42 -2.89
N ILE A 23 6.57 8.71 -3.37
CA ILE A 23 6.52 7.24 -3.31
C ILE A 23 7.66 6.61 -4.11
N PHE A 24 8.01 7.21 -5.24
CA PHE A 24 9.11 6.72 -6.06
C PHE A 24 10.48 6.98 -5.41
N LEU A 25 10.69 8.21 -4.92
CA LEU A 25 11.99 8.64 -4.39
C LEU A 25 12.25 8.22 -2.95
N PHE A 26 11.20 8.19 -2.12
CA PHE A 26 11.35 7.92 -0.68
C PHE A 26 11.12 6.44 -0.38
N VAL A 27 12.14 5.80 0.16
CA VAL A 27 12.10 4.39 0.57
C VAL A 27 12.20 4.32 2.09
N PRO A 28 11.08 4.18 2.82
CA PRO A 28 11.12 4.05 4.27
C PRO A 28 11.87 2.79 4.69
N GLU A 29 12.79 2.93 5.63
CA GLU A 29 13.66 1.86 6.11
C GLU A 29 12.87 0.66 6.66
N ILE A 30 11.80 0.92 7.41
CA ILE A 30 10.93 -0.14 7.96
C ILE A 30 10.28 -0.96 6.83
N GLN A 31 9.85 -0.33 5.75
CA GLN A 31 9.25 -1.04 4.63
C GLN A 31 10.28 -1.88 3.88
N SER A 32 11.46 -1.32 3.61
CA SER A 32 12.51 -2.00 2.86
C SER A 32 13.15 -3.15 3.62
N ASN A 33 13.30 -3.01 4.94
CA ASN A 33 14.01 -4.00 5.75
C ASN A 33 13.09 -5.05 6.39
N TRP A 34 11.78 -4.75 6.52
CA TRP A 34 10.86 -5.61 7.25
C TRP A 34 9.62 -6.01 6.44
N PHE A 35 8.79 -5.05 6.02
CA PHE A 35 7.46 -5.36 5.46
C PHE A 35 7.55 -6.04 4.08
N VAL A 36 8.36 -5.50 3.20
CA VAL A 36 8.53 -6.05 1.85
C VAL A 36 9.25 -7.40 1.90
N PRO A 37 10.39 -7.55 2.59
CA PRO A 37 11.04 -8.85 2.75
C PRO A 37 10.15 -9.91 3.38
N PHE A 38 9.27 -9.54 4.32
CA PHE A 38 8.29 -10.46 4.90
C PHE A 38 7.36 -11.06 3.83
N ILE A 39 6.75 -10.21 2.98
CA ILE A 39 5.84 -10.67 1.93
C ILE A 39 6.60 -11.44 0.84
N VAL A 40 7.77 -10.96 0.44
CA VAL A 40 8.63 -11.62 -0.57
C VAL A 40 9.10 -12.99 -0.08
N SER A 41 9.42 -13.15 1.19
CA SER A 41 9.82 -14.45 1.75
C SER A 41 8.70 -15.49 1.61
N TRP A 42 7.45 -15.08 1.77
CA TRP A 42 6.31 -15.96 1.55
C TRP A 42 6.06 -16.24 0.06
N ILE A 43 6.21 -15.24 -0.81
CA ILE A 43 6.11 -15.44 -2.27
C ILE A 43 7.09 -16.52 -2.74
N ASN A 44 8.30 -16.54 -2.18
CA ASN A 44 9.30 -17.55 -2.50
C ASN A 44 8.98 -18.95 -1.90
N ASN A 45 8.18 -19.00 -0.83
CA ASN A 45 7.80 -20.24 -0.14
C ASN A 45 6.30 -20.25 0.23
N PRO A 46 5.38 -20.30 -0.75
CA PRO A 46 3.96 -20.06 -0.52
C PRO A 46 3.24 -21.18 0.26
N MET A 47 3.88 -22.33 0.47
CA MET A 47 3.31 -23.46 1.24
C MET A 47 3.58 -23.35 2.75
N THR A 48 4.17 -22.25 3.20
CA THR A 48 4.50 -22.01 4.61
C THR A 48 3.59 -20.95 5.22
N ILE A 49 3.46 -20.95 6.54
CA ILE A 49 2.83 -19.85 7.26
C ILE A 49 3.76 -18.62 7.15
N PRO A 50 3.30 -17.46 6.68
CA PRO A 50 4.17 -16.31 6.41
C PRO A 50 5.00 -15.88 7.61
N TRP A 51 4.39 -15.84 8.80
CA TRP A 51 5.07 -15.44 10.05
C TRP A 51 6.15 -16.41 10.46
N ASP A 52 5.86 -17.71 10.40
CA ASP A 52 6.84 -18.76 10.75
C ASP A 52 8.01 -18.76 9.76
N ASN A 53 7.71 -18.68 8.47
CA ASN A 53 8.73 -18.65 7.42
C ASN A 53 9.71 -17.48 7.62
N PHE A 54 9.20 -16.28 7.86
CA PHE A 54 10.05 -15.10 8.02
C PHE A 54 10.87 -15.15 9.31
N LEU A 55 10.29 -15.63 10.41
CA LEU A 55 10.99 -15.75 11.70
C LEU A 55 12.13 -16.77 11.63
N TYR A 56 11.86 -17.96 11.09
CA TYR A 56 12.84 -19.06 11.09
C TYR A 56 13.93 -18.88 10.02
N GLN A 57 13.56 -18.46 8.81
CA GLN A 57 14.51 -18.38 7.70
C GLN A 57 15.34 -17.10 7.69
N ASN A 58 14.73 -15.97 8.05
CA ASN A 58 15.37 -14.66 7.94
C ASN A 58 15.81 -14.06 9.27
N LYS A 59 15.69 -14.80 10.38
CA LYS A 59 15.94 -14.29 11.74
C LYS A 59 15.18 -12.99 12.02
N GLY A 60 13.99 -12.84 11.42
CA GLY A 60 13.14 -11.68 11.54
C GLY A 60 12.58 -11.54 12.95
N SER A 61 12.10 -10.36 13.29
CA SER A 61 11.34 -10.13 14.51
C SER A 61 9.86 -10.44 14.28
N ILE A 62 9.14 -10.89 15.30
CA ILE A 62 7.67 -10.98 15.31
C ILE A 62 7.04 -9.64 14.92
N LEU A 63 7.72 -8.52 15.22
CA LEU A 63 7.27 -7.18 14.90
C LEU A 63 7.53 -6.77 13.43
N SER A 64 8.16 -7.62 12.63
CA SER A 64 8.49 -7.33 11.23
C SER A 64 7.26 -7.08 10.34
N PHE A 65 6.13 -7.66 10.70
CA PHE A 65 4.84 -7.38 10.08
C PHE A 65 3.75 -7.42 11.15
N PRO A 66 3.58 -6.34 11.96
CA PRO A 66 2.66 -6.31 13.09
C PRO A 66 1.18 -6.29 12.65
N TYR A 67 0.95 -6.15 11.36
CA TYR A 67 -0.37 -6.14 10.77
C TYR A 67 -0.89 -7.57 10.57
N GLY A 68 -2.17 -7.78 10.85
CA GLY A 68 -2.81 -9.09 10.71
C GLY A 68 -2.91 -9.58 9.27
N PRO A 69 -3.46 -10.80 9.05
CA PRO A 69 -3.56 -11.44 7.73
C PRO A 69 -4.26 -10.60 6.67
N ILE A 70 -5.20 -9.75 7.06
CA ILE A 70 -5.94 -8.87 6.14
C ILE A 70 -4.98 -7.91 5.41
N MET A 71 -4.08 -7.25 6.14
CA MET A 71 -3.10 -6.34 5.54
C MET A 71 -2.11 -7.09 4.65
N PHE A 72 -1.72 -8.30 5.04
CA PHE A 72 -0.89 -9.16 4.21
C PHE A 72 -1.57 -9.44 2.85
N ILE A 73 -2.85 -9.88 2.86
CA ILE A 73 -3.62 -10.18 1.65
C ILE A 73 -3.79 -8.95 0.77
N ILE A 74 -4.04 -7.78 1.36
CA ILE A 74 -4.21 -6.52 0.61
C ILE A 74 -2.93 -6.12 -0.12
N HIS A 75 -1.77 -6.28 0.51
CA HIS A 75 -0.49 -5.89 -0.08
C HIS A 75 0.10 -6.95 -1.02
N LEU A 76 -0.27 -8.22 -0.84
CA LEU A 76 0.31 -9.33 -1.59
C LEU A 76 0.26 -9.16 -3.12
N PRO A 77 -0.88 -8.81 -3.76
CA PRO A 77 -0.93 -8.66 -5.21
C PRO A 77 0.04 -7.60 -5.75
N GLY A 78 0.11 -6.45 -5.10
CA GLY A 78 1.02 -5.37 -5.50
C GLY A 78 2.48 -5.77 -5.33
N VAL A 79 2.85 -6.29 -4.16
CA VAL A 79 4.22 -6.75 -3.90
C VAL A 79 4.61 -7.88 -4.86
N PHE A 80 3.70 -8.79 -5.19
CA PHE A 80 3.93 -9.85 -6.17
C PHE A 80 4.28 -9.30 -7.56
N LEU A 81 3.53 -8.29 -8.03
CA LEU A 81 3.83 -7.63 -9.31
C LEU A 81 5.20 -6.96 -9.29
N GLY A 82 5.54 -6.27 -8.21
CA GLY A 82 6.86 -5.66 -8.05
C GLY A 82 7.99 -6.70 -7.97
N TRP A 83 7.76 -7.79 -7.26
CA TRP A 83 8.72 -8.90 -7.17
C TRP A 83 9.00 -9.53 -8.53
N LEU A 84 8.00 -9.69 -9.41
CA LEU A 84 8.22 -10.17 -10.78
C LEU A 84 9.17 -9.27 -11.58
N VAL A 85 9.11 -7.96 -11.38
CA VAL A 85 10.05 -7.01 -12.00
C VAL A 85 11.44 -7.14 -11.38
N ASP A 86 11.49 -7.27 -10.05
CA ASP A 86 12.73 -7.36 -9.27
C ASP A 86 13.51 -8.67 -9.50
N LEU A 87 12.88 -9.74 -9.99
CA LEU A 87 13.55 -11.01 -10.32
C LEU A 87 14.78 -10.84 -11.23
N ASN A 88 14.72 -9.87 -12.15
CA ASN A 88 15.80 -9.58 -13.07
C ASN A 88 16.81 -8.55 -12.53
N LEU A 89 16.46 -7.85 -11.46
CA LEU A 89 17.25 -6.74 -10.91
C LEU A 89 18.01 -7.11 -9.64
N GLY A 90 17.71 -8.26 -9.04
CA GLY A 90 18.32 -8.71 -7.77
C GLY A 90 18.04 -7.78 -6.58
N SER A 91 16.96 -7.03 -6.63
CA SER A 91 16.55 -6.07 -5.60
C SER A 91 15.11 -6.31 -5.17
N ASN A 92 14.64 -5.59 -4.15
CA ASN A 92 13.22 -5.53 -3.77
C ASN A 92 12.64 -4.12 -3.95
N TYR A 93 13.23 -3.33 -4.86
CA TYR A 93 12.85 -1.94 -5.04
C TYR A 93 11.43 -1.79 -5.57
N PHE A 94 11.09 -2.52 -6.63
CA PHE A 94 9.75 -2.47 -7.23
C PHE A 94 8.70 -3.14 -6.34
N ALA A 95 9.04 -4.21 -5.64
CA ALA A 95 8.18 -4.78 -4.62
C ALA A 95 7.82 -3.74 -3.54
N GLY A 96 8.80 -2.95 -3.09
CA GLY A 96 8.60 -1.83 -2.17
C GLY A 96 7.81 -0.67 -2.79
N PHE A 97 8.04 -0.34 -4.05
CA PHE A 97 7.28 0.67 -4.76
C PHE A 97 5.79 0.30 -4.85
N PHE A 98 5.46 -0.91 -5.27
CA PHE A 98 4.07 -1.38 -5.36
C PHE A 98 3.41 -1.54 -3.98
N PHE A 99 4.17 -1.87 -2.94
CA PHE A 99 3.67 -1.84 -1.57
C PHE A 99 3.18 -0.41 -1.20
N ARG A 100 4.00 0.62 -1.46
CA ARG A 100 3.64 2.03 -1.21
C ARG A 100 2.49 2.50 -2.10
N LEU A 101 2.43 2.02 -3.34
CA LEU A 101 1.34 2.33 -4.25
C LEU A 101 -0.02 1.80 -3.73
N ASN A 102 -0.04 0.61 -3.13
CA ASN A 102 -1.24 0.08 -2.49
C ASN A 102 -1.72 0.98 -1.33
N LEU A 103 -0.78 1.53 -0.53
CA LEU A 103 -1.12 2.49 0.52
C LEU A 103 -1.72 3.79 -0.06
N LEU A 104 -1.16 4.29 -1.16
CA LEU A 104 -1.71 5.47 -1.84
C LEU A 104 -3.13 5.21 -2.36
N ILE A 105 -3.38 4.05 -2.94
CA ILE A 105 -4.71 3.65 -3.42
C ILE A 105 -5.71 3.64 -2.25
N ALA A 106 -5.32 3.04 -1.11
CA ALA A 106 -6.16 3.03 0.08
C ALA A 106 -6.44 4.46 0.62
N ASP A 107 -5.44 5.33 0.62
CA ASP A 107 -5.58 6.75 1.02
C ASP A 107 -6.57 7.50 0.12
N ILE A 108 -6.50 7.29 -1.19
CA ILE A 108 -7.45 7.88 -2.14
C ILE A 108 -8.87 7.35 -1.90
N PHE A 109 -9.05 6.05 -1.70
CA PHE A 109 -10.36 5.48 -1.39
C PHE A 109 -10.95 6.04 -0.11
N LEU A 110 -10.16 6.17 0.94
CA LEU A 110 -10.57 6.78 2.20
C LEU A 110 -10.99 8.25 2.02
N LEU A 111 -10.19 9.04 1.30
CA LEU A 111 -10.50 10.44 1.01
C LEU A 111 -11.86 10.55 0.30
N LEU A 112 -12.07 9.77 -0.75
CA LEU A 112 -13.31 9.78 -1.51
C LEU A 112 -14.51 9.33 -0.67
N PHE A 113 -14.33 8.32 0.17
CA PHE A 113 -15.35 7.85 1.10
C PHE A 113 -15.76 8.95 2.10
N PHE A 114 -14.78 9.65 2.69
CA PHE A 114 -15.04 10.75 3.62
C PHE A 114 -15.76 11.91 2.94
N ILE A 115 -15.33 12.34 1.76
CA ILE A 115 -15.98 13.44 1.02
C ILE A 115 -17.44 13.08 0.72
N GLN A 116 -17.70 11.86 0.26
CA GLN A 116 -19.06 11.41 -0.05
C GLN A 116 -19.99 11.41 1.17
N ASN A 117 -19.50 10.91 2.30
CA ASN A 117 -20.30 10.85 3.52
C ASN A 117 -20.49 12.24 4.15
N PHE A 118 -19.47 13.09 4.13
CA PHE A 118 -19.56 14.45 4.62
C PHE A 118 -20.59 15.29 3.84
N GLN A 119 -20.62 15.14 2.52
CA GLN A 119 -21.62 15.82 1.70
C GLN A 119 -23.04 15.33 1.96
N LYS A 120 -23.24 14.03 2.20
CA LYS A 120 -24.55 13.49 2.60
C LYS A 120 -24.99 14.06 3.95
N PHE A 121 -24.08 14.15 4.90
CA PHE A 121 -24.32 14.72 6.22
C PHE A 121 -24.73 16.19 6.14
N LEU A 122 -24.02 17.03 5.38
CA LEU A 122 -24.36 18.43 5.19
C LEU A 122 -25.73 18.61 4.52
N LYS A 123 -26.04 17.82 3.51
CA LYS A 123 -27.37 17.85 2.87
C LYS A 123 -28.48 17.44 3.83
N GLY A 124 -28.23 16.48 4.71
CA GLY A 124 -29.19 16.08 5.75
C GLY A 124 -29.48 17.17 6.77
N ILE A 125 -28.51 18.01 7.13
CA ILE A 125 -28.67 19.14 8.05
C ILE A 125 -29.46 20.31 7.41
N LEU A 126 -29.27 20.53 6.09
CA LEU A 126 -29.92 21.66 5.38
C LEU A 126 -31.40 21.41 5.03
N ILE A 127 -31.93 20.22 5.29
CA ILE A 127 -33.33 19.84 5.03
C ILE A 127 -34.18 20.04 6.29
N PHE A 128 -33.61 20.40 7.44
CA PHE A 128 -34.29 20.82 8.67
C PHE A 128 -34.15 22.33 8.85
#